data_907ad3949284a80085e190d86d4d05a0
#
_entry.id   907ad3949284a80085e190d86d4d05a0
#
_cell.length_a   1.000
_cell.length_b   1.000
_cell.length_c   1.000
_cell.angle_alpha   90.00
_cell.angle_beta   90.00
_cell.angle_gamma   90.00
#
_symmetry.space_group_name_H-M   'P 1'
#
loop_
_entity.id
_entity.type
_entity.pdbx_description
1 polymer ?
#
loop_
_entity_poly.entity_id
_entity_poly.type
_entity_poly.pdbx_seq_one_letter_code
_entity_poly.pdbx_strand_id
1 'polypeptide(L)'
;MQLEVQTKDFSYPVRIGALEPIAHMGKVLVVSDSIAAPLHLDTLLKNLQAPHIFTHVLPSGEEFKTWQSVENILESAFQANLSRKDCMLALGGGVVSDMVGFASAIYKRGIAFQIVPTTLLAQVDASVGGKTGINNKYGKNLIGAFHPPRAVHIDPIFLNTLPKREFKAGVAEMIKKAVCFDADYFKWLESHPLEQHLEMGIYKSVAIKAKVVALDEREDGPRMGLNYGHTFAHAIEKAGAYSTHLHGEAVAIGMQMANALALKLGLLEQDTKERIQALLQTYGLDLPYRIANFESFYKDLQMDKKNNKSICFILPKGLGNFVAQEGIDQNIVQKALHAWL
;
A
#
# COMPACT_ATOMS: atom_id res chain seq x y z
N MET A 1 -1.02 6.18 -19.80
CA MET A 1 -0.16 4.96 -19.90
C MET A 1 -0.94 3.74 -19.44
N GLN A 2 -0.54 2.52 -19.87
CA GLN A 2 -1.20 1.28 -19.44
C GLN A 2 -0.15 0.19 -19.21
N LEU A 3 -0.40 -0.68 -18.25
CA LEU A 3 0.34 -1.92 -18.03
C LEU A 3 -0.62 -3.04 -17.62
N GLU A 4 -0.16 -4.28 -17.72
CA GLU A 4 -0.91 -5.46 -17.28
C GLU A 4 -0.29 -6.02 -16.00
N VAL A 5 -1.13 -6.35 -15.04
CA VAL A 5 -0.73 -7.09 -13.84
C VAL A 5 -1.12 -8.55 -14.04
N GLN A 6 -0.11 -9.39 -14.13
CA GLN A 6 -0.30 -10.85 -14.26
C GLN A 6 -0.49 -11.46 -12.88
N THR A 7 -1.54 -12.26 -12.71
CA THR A 7 -1.73 -13.16 -11.57
C THR A 7 -1.69 -14.60 -12.04
N LYS A 8 -1.80 -15.56 -11.13
CA LYS A 8 -1.79 -16.96 -11.48
C LYS A 8 -2.92 -17.35 -12.45
N ASP A 9 -4.11 -16.80 -12.23
CA ASP A 9 -5.32 -17.25 -12.91
C ASP A 9 -5.77 -16.31 -14.04
N PHE A 10 -5.38 -15.03 -14.01
CA PHE A 10 -5.71 -14.06 -15.07
C PHE A 10 -4.82 -12.81 -15.00
N SER A 11 -4.95 -11.92 -15.99
CA SER A 11 -4.36 -10.60 -15.97
C SER A 11 -5.42 -9.49 -15.93
N TYR A 12 -5.03 -8.32 -15.45
CA TYR A 12 -5.89 -7.15 -15.45
C TYR A 12 -5.11 -5.88 -15.78
N PRO A 13 -5.73 -4.93 -16.50
CA PRO A 13 -5.10 -3.68 -16.86
C PRO A 13 -5.05 -2.70 -15.68
N VAL A 14 -3.94 -1.99 -15.58
CA VAL A 14 -3.79 -0.76 -14.79
C VAL A 14 -3.58 0.39 -15.77
N ARG A 15 -4.56 1.31 -15.83
CA ARG A 15 -4.53 2.50 -16.67
C ARG A 15 -4.09 3.68 -15.83
N ILE A 16 -3.13 4.46 -16.34
CA ILE A 16 -2.52 5.59 -15.63
C ILE A 16 -2.56 6.81 -16.55
N GLY A 17 -3.14 7.90 -16.05
CA GLY A 17 -3.39 9.14 -16.77
C GLY A 17 -4.83 9.60 -16.57
N ALA A 18 -5.30 10.53 -17.39
CA ALA A 18 -6.67 11.04 -17.30
C ALA A 18 -7.71 9.91 -17.33
N LEU A 19 -8.69 9.99 -16.44
CA LEU A 19 -9.74 8.98 -16.30
C LEU A 19 -10.53 8.84 -17.60
N GLU A 20 -10.34 7.71 -18.25
CA GLU A 20 -11.13 7.34 -19.45
C GLU A 20 -12.52 6.82 -19.05
N PRO A 21 -13.52 6.83 -19.97
CA PRO A 21 -14.83 6.25 -19.71
C PRO A 21 -14.74 4.79 -19.26
N ILE A 22 -15.36 4.51 -18.11
CA ILE A 22 -15.45 3.16 -17.54
C ILE A 22 -16.81 2.60 -17.93
N ALA A 23 -16.84 1.64 -18.84
CA ALA A 23 -18.08 0.99 -19.27
C ALA A 23 -18.29 -0.35 -18.57
N HIS A 24 -19.53 -0.60 -18.13
CA HIS A 24 -19.96 -1.88 -17.61
C HIS A 24 -21.36 -2.23 -18.12
N MET A 25 -21.54 -3.45 -18.59
CA MET A 25 -22.82 -3.89 -19.21
C MET A 25 -23.92 -4.22 -18.20
N GLY A 26 -23.57 -4.41 -16.95
CA GLY A 26 -24.47 -4.68 -15.83
C GLY A 26 -24.59 -3.50 -14.88
N LYS A 27 -25.16 -3.76 -13.70
CA LYS A 27 -25.26 -2.78 -12.61
C LYS A 27 -23.90 -2.53 -11.97
N VAL A 28 -23.68 -1.32 -11.47
CA VAL A 28 -22.47 -0.96 -10.72
C VAL A 28 -22.84 -0.40 -9.35
N LEU A 29 -22.25 -0.93 -8.30
CA LEU A 29 -22.26 -0.33 -6.96
C LEU A 29 -20.95 0.41 -6.74
N VAL A 30 -20.97 1.73 -6.74
CA VAL A 30 -19.83 2.57 -6.38
C VAL A 30 -19.79 2.70 -4.86
N VAL A 31 -18.67 2.31 -4.25
CA VAL A 31 -18.44 2.48 -2.82
C VAL A 31 -17.31 3.48 -2.61
N SER A 32 -17.55 4.47 -1.77
CA SER A 32 -16.58 5.49 -1.41
C SER A 32 -16.63 5.77 0.10
N ASP A 33 -15.82 6.71 0.56
CA ASP A 33 -15.88 7.18 1.94
C ASP A 33 -16.30 8.65 2.05
N SER A 34 -16.57 9.09 3.28
CA SER A 34 -17.09 10.42 3.59
C SER A 34 -16.14 11.59 3.25
N ILE A 35 -14.87 11.31 2.96
CA ILE A 35 -13.89 12.31 2.49
C ILE A 35 -13.76 12.26 0.96
N ALA A 36 -13.61 11.08 0.37
CA ALA A 36 -13.39 10.94 -1.06
C ALA A 36 -14.66 11.20 -1.88
N ALA A 37 -15.85 10.79 -1.37
CA ALA A 37 -17.10 10.93 -2.12
C ALA A 37 -17.45 12.39 -2.47
N PRO A 38 -17.48 13.35 -1.54
CA PRO A 38 -17.80 14.74 -1.88
C PRO A 38 -16.79 15.40 -2.82
N LEU A 39 -15.56 14.90 -2.87
CA LEU A 39 -14.49 15.45 -3.71
C LEU A 39 -14.48 14.84 -5.12
N HIS A 40 -14.82 13.58 -5.28
CA HIS A 40 -14.47 12.82 -6.48
C HIS A 40 -15.62 12.02 -7.09
N LEU A 41 -16.74 11.80 -6.38
CA LEU A 41 -17.82 10.95 -6.86
C LEU A 41 -18.45 11.50 -8.15
N ASP A 42 -18.69 12.81 -8.22
CA ASP A 42 -19.25 13.44 -9.42
C ASP A 42 -18.33 13.29 -10.65
N THR A 43 -17.01 13.39 -10.43
CA THR A 43 -16.02 13.18 -11.51
C THR A 43 -16.05 11.73 -12.00
N LEU A 44 -16.15 10.77 -11.09
CA LEU A 44 -16.28 9.36 -11.46
C LEU A 44 -17.60 9.10 -12.20
N LEU A 45 -18.74 9.57 -11.67
CA LEU A 45 -20.05 9.32 -12.25
C LEU A 45 -20.19 9.87 -13.67
N LYS A 46 -19.56 10.99 -14.00
CA LYS A 46 -19.51 11.54 -15.37
C LYS A 46 -18.76 10.63 -16.34
N ASN A 47 -17.83 9.82 -15.85
CA ASN A 47 -17.03 8.89 -16.64
C ASN A 47 -17.51 7.43 -16.54
N LEU A 48 -18.55 7.14 -15.74
CA LEU A 48 -19.06 5.79 -15.55
C LEU A 48 -20.30 5.54 -16.41
N GLN A 49 -20.23 4.55 -17.29
CA GLN A 49 -21.29 4.14 -18.19
C GLN A 49 -21.82 2.76 -17.78
N ALA A 50 -22.99 2.74 -17.16
CA ALA A 50 -23.68 1.51 -16.77
C ALA A 50 -25.20 1.70 -16.80
N PRO A 51 -26.01 0.63 -17.03
CA PRO A 51 -27.48 0.71 -17.05
C PRO A 51 -28.08 1.22 -15.73
N HIS A 52 -27.48 0.84 -14.61
CA HIS A 52 -27.88 1.27 -13.27
C HIS A 52 -26.63 1.47 -12.40
N ILE A 53 -26.54 2.62 -11.75
CA ILE A 53 -25.46 2.96 -10.85
C ILE A 53 -26.05 3.21 -9.45
N PHE A 54 -25.52 2.53 -8.46
CA PHE A 54 -25.84 2.70 -7.05
C PHE A 54 -24.60 3.24 -6.33
N THR A 55 -24.80 3.95 -5.23
CA THR A 55 -23.69 4.51 -4.44
C THR A 55 -23.85 4.14 -2.99
N HIS A 56 -22.73 3.87 -2.32
CA HIS A 56 -22.63 3.66 -0.88
C HIS A 56 -21.45 4.44 -0.33
N VAL A 57 -21.66 5.21 0.74
CA VAL A 57 -20.62 6.03 1.37
C VAL A 57 -20.36 5.53 2.77
N LEU A 58 -19.12 5.11 3.02
CA LEU A 58 -18.63 4.66 4.32
C LEU A 58 -18.08 5.83 5.13
N PRO A 59 -18.02 5.73 6.45
CA PRO A 59 -17.16 6.61 7.24
C PRO A 59 -15.69 6.46 6.79
N SER A 60 -14.94 7.57 6.79
CA SER A 60 -13.51 7.57 6.45
C SER A 60 -12.66 7.28 7.69
N GLY A 61 -11.59 6.51 7.52
CA GLY A 61 -10.59 6.21 8.55
C GLY A 61 -10.27 4.72 8.65
N GLU A 62 -9.06 4.42 9.12
CA GLU A 62 -8.59 3.04 9.31
C GLU A 62 -9.39 2.30 10.39
N GLU A 63 -9.96 3.02 11.36
CA GLU A 63 -10.83 2.49 12.39
C GLU A 63 -12.14 1.89 11.85
N PHE A 64 -12.55 2.32 10.66
CA PHE A 64 -13.73 1.80 9.96
C PHE A 64 -13.41 0.63 9.02
N LYS A 65 -12.17 0.18 8.94
CA LYS A 65 -11.78 -1.01 8.18
C LYS A 65 -12.20 -2.29 8.92
N THR A 66 -13.50 -2.49 9.08
CA THR A 66 -14.11 -3.48 9.97
C THR A 66 -15.07 -4.40 9.25
N TRP A 67 -15.47 -5.49 9.94
CA TRP A 67 -16.53 -6.38 9.47
C TRP A 67 -17.86 -5.66 9.28
N GLN A 68 -18.22 -4.75 10.20
CA GLN A 68 -19.46 -3.98 10.08
C GLN A 68 -19.52 -3.15 8.79
N SER A 69 -18.43 -2.53 8.41
CA SER A 69 -18.34 -1.77 7.14
C SER A 69 -18.50 -2.68 5.91
N VAL A 70 -17.90 -3.87 5.95
CA VAL A 70 -18.10 -4.87 4.89
C VAL A 70 -19.56 -5.36 4.85
N GLU A 71 -20.18 -5.61 5.98
CA GLU A 71 -21.60 -5.99 6.05
C GLU A 71 -22.50 -4.90 5.43
N ASN A 72 -22.24 -3.62 5.71
CA ASN A 72 -22.98 -2.51 5.13
C ASN A 72 -22.81 -2.44 3.58
N ILE A 73 -21.61 -2.73 3.07
CA ILE A 73 -21.39 -2.85 1.61
C ILE A 73 -22.21 -4.00 1.04
N LEU A 74 -22.20 -5.15 1.67
CA LEU A 74 -22.96 -6.33 1.23
C LEU A 74 -24.46 -6.06 1.26
N GLU A 75 -24.98 -5.40 2.28
CA GLU A 75 -26.39 -5.02 2.38
C GLU A 75 -26.79 -4.11 1.20
N SER A 76 -25.97 -3.09 0.90
CA SER A 76 -26.19 -2.21 -0.25
C SER A 76 -26.18 -2.98 -1.57
N ALA A 77 -25.31 -3.97 -1.72
CA ALA A 77 -25.26 -4.84 -2.91
C ALA A 77 -26.51 -5.72 -3.03
N PHE A 78 -27.05 -6.23 -1.91
CA PHE A 78 -28.30 -6.98 -1.89
C PHE A 78 -29.50 -6.08 -2.21
N GLN A 79 -29.59 -4.88 -1.64
CA GLN A 79 -30.65 -3.91 -1.92
C GLN A 79 -30.65 -3.47 -3.39
N ALA A 80 -29.46 -3.27 -3.99
CA ALA A 80 -29.29 -3.02 -5.41
C ALA A 80 -29.59 -4.26 -6.27
N ASN A 81 -29.82 -5.42 -5.66
CA ASN A 81 -30.01 -6.69 -6.32
C ASN A 81 -28.93 -6.97 -7.37
N LEU A 82 -27.66 -6.86 -6.97
CA LEU A 82 -26.54 -7.19 -7.83
C LEU A 82 -26.50 -8.69 -8.13
N SER A 83 -26.22 -9.05 -9.38
CA SER A 83 -25.93 -10.40 -9.84
C SER A 83 -24.43 -10.65 -9.90
N ARG A 84 -23.99 -11.87 -10.18
CA ARG A 84 -22.56 -12.19 -10.41
C ARG A 84 -21.98 -11.55 -11.67
N LYS A 85 -22.82 -11.01 -12.57
CA LYS A 85 -22.41 -10.32 -13.80
C LYS A 85 -22.24 -8.81 -13.59
N ASP A 86 -22.64 -8.30 -12.42
CA ASP A 86 -22.54 -6.90 -12.06
C ASP A 86 -21.17 -6.61 -11.43
N CYS A 87 -20.90 -5.38 -11.02
CA CYS A 87 -19.60 -4.94 -10.57
C CYS A 87 -19.70 -4.07 -9.31
N MET A 88 -18.74 -4.19 -8.40
CA MET A 88 -18.48 -3.18 -7.38
C MET A 88 -17.31 -2.29 -7.84
N LEU A 89 -17.35 -1.00 -7.55
CA LEU A 89 -16.29 -0.06 -7.90
C LEU A 89 -15.88 0.72 -6.65
N ALA A 90 -14.62 0.58 -6.27
CA ALA A 90 -14.02 1.29 -5.14
C ALA A 90 -13.52 2.66 -5.60
N LEU A 91 -14.01 3.75 -5.02
CA LEU A 91 -13.51 5.11 -5.19
C LEU A 91 -12.95 5.60 -3.87
N GLY A 92 -11.63 5.61 -3.68
CA GLY A 92 -11.05 6.03 -2.40
C GLY A 92 -9.60 5.60 -2.20
N GLY A 93 -9.14 5.68 -0.96
CA GLY A 93 -7.84 5.18 -0.54
C GLY A 93 -7.79 3.66 -0.38
N GLY A 94 -6.66 3.16 0.17
CA GLY A 94 -6.43 1.73 0.42
C GLY A 94 -7.49 1.08 1.32
N VAL A 95 -8.01 1.81 2.31
CA VAL A 95 -9.08 1.33 3.21
C VAL A 95 -10.33 0.96 2.43
N VAL A 96 -10.78 1.85 1.52
CA VAL A 96 -11.97 1.60 0.69
C VAL A 96 -11.71 0.44 -0.28
N SER A 97 -10.57 0.45 -0.99
CA SER A 97 -10.27 -0.61 -1.97
C SER A 97 -10.18 -2.00 -1.32
N ASP A 98 -9.60 -2.10 -0.14
CA ASP A 98 -9.48 -3.36 0.59
C ASP A 98 -10.84 -3.90 1.05
N MET A 99 -11.69 -3.03 1.61
CA MET A 99 -13.03 -3.42 2.05
C MET A 99 -13.93 -3.81 0.88
N VAL A 100 -13.92 -3.03 -0.21
CA VAL A 100 -14.72 -3.33 -1.41
C VAL A 100 -14.25 -4.61 -2.08
N GLY A 101 -12.93 -4.80 -2.18
CA GLY A 101 -12.36 -6.02 -2.73
C GLY A 101 -12.74 -7.25 -1.89
N PHE A 102 -12.68 -7.15 -0.56
CA PHE A 102 -13.08 -8.25 0.32
C PHE A 102 -14.60 -8.50 0.26
N ALA A 103 -15.44 -7.46 0.30
CA ALA A 103 -16.88 -7.60 0.08
C ALA A 103 -17.19 -8.28 -1.26
N SER A 104 -16.48 -7.89 -2.33
CA SER A 104 -16.63 -8.48 -3.66
C SER A 104 -16.22 -9.96 -3.69
N ALA A 105 -15.18 -10.34 -2.95
CA ALA A 105 -14.72 -11.72 -2.87
C ALA A 105 -15.77 -12.66 -2.26
N ILE A 106 -16.52 -12.17 -1.27
CA ILE A 106 -17.49 -13.00 -0.52
C ILE A 106 -18.93 -12.85 -1.00
N TYR A 107 -19.30 -11.72 -1.64
CA TYR A 107 -20.65 -11.51 -2.19
C TYR A 107 -20.98 -12.56 -3.24
N LYS A 108 -22.02 -13.34 -3.01
CA LYS A 108 -22.46 -14.46 -3.90
C LYS A 108 -21.31 -15.39 -4.34
N ARG A 109 -20.28 -15.57 -3.50
CA ARG A 109 -19.03 -16.32 -3.72
C ARG A 109 -18.13 -15.74 -4.81
N GLY A 110 -18.17 -14.43 -5.00
CA GLY A 110 -17.31 -13.68 -5.90
C GLY A 110 -18.09 -12.88 -6.95
N ILE A 111 -17.82 -11.58 -7.00
CA ILE A 111 -18.30 -10.64 -8.01
C ILE A 111 -17.10 -9.84 -8.52
N ALA A 112 -17.16 -9.35 -9.74
CA ALA A 112 -16.15 -8.45 -10.28
C ALA A 112 -16.07 -7.15 -9.47
N PHE A 113 -14.85 -6.61 -9.31
CA PHE A 113 -14.68 -5.26 -8.81
C PHE A 113 -13.59 -4.50 -9.57
N GLN A 114 -13.64 -3.19 -9.51
CA GLN A 114 -12.66 -2.27 -10.08
C GLN A 114 -12.27 -1.22 -9.05
N ILE A 115 -11.13 -0.55 -9.27
CA ILE A 115 -10.60 0.43 -8.33
C ILE A 115 -10.28 1.74 -9.05
N VAL A 116 -10.73 2.85 -8.47
CA VAL A 116 -10.30 4.22 -8.79
C VAL A 116 -9.64 4.79 -7.52
N PRO A 117 -8.31 4.66 -7.38
CA PRO A 117 -7.60 5.04 -6.17
C PRO A 117 -7.40 6.55 -6.11
N THR A 118 -7.75 7.18 -4.98
CA THR A 118 -7.70 8.63 -4.79
C THR A 118 -6.56 9.11 -3.88
N THR A 119 -5.79 8.21 -3.28
CA THR A 119 -4.56 8.54 -2.54
C THR A 119 -3.33 8.03 -3.26
N LEU A 120 -2.18 8.71 -3.11
CA LEU A 120 -0.95 8.26 -3.76
C LEU A 120 -0.54 6.85 -3.29
N LEU A 121 -0.69 6.57 -1.99
CA LEU A 121 -0.43 5.23 -1.45
C LEU A 121 -1.27 4.14 -2.15
N ALA A 122 -2.55 4.42 -2.40
CA ALA A 122 -3.40 3.49 -3.12
C ALA A 122 -3.03 3.40 -4.60
N GLN A 123 -2.69 4.51 -5.26
CA GLN A 123 -2.28 4.55 -6.67
C GLN A 123 -1.01 3.74 -6.93
N VAL A 124 -0.03 3.86 -6.04
CA VAL A 124 1.27 3.19 -6.25
C VAL A 124 1.34 1.81 -5.62
N ASP A 125 0.51 1.51 -4.62
CA ASP A 125 0.65 0.28 -3.83
C ASP A 125 -0.68 -0.47 -3.63
N ALA A 126 -1.58 -0.03 -2.77
CA ALA A 126 -2.69 -0.83 -2.26
C ALA A 126 -3.63 -1.38 -3.35
N SER A 127 -3.83 -0.66 -4.45
CA SER A 127 -4.71 -1.09 -5.55
C SER A 127 -4.18 -2.24 -6.41
N VAL A 128 -2.90 -2.63 -6.24
CA VAL A 128 -2.24 -3.63 -7.08
C VAL A 128 -1.87 -4.87 -6.27
N GLY A 129 -2.18 -6.04 -6.80
CA GLY A 129 -1.76 -7.34 -6.22
C GLY A 129 -2.84 -8.10 -5.46
N GLY A 130 -4.09 -7.62 -5.48
CA GLY A 130 -5.27 -8.39 -5.08
C GLY A 130 -5.39 -8.74 -3.60
N LYS A 131 -4.53 -8.23 -2.72
CA LYS A 131 -4.72 -8.36 -1.28
C LYS A 131 -5.90 -7.48 -0.88
N THR A 132 -6.92 -8.07 -0.27
CA THR A 132 -8.11 -7.36 0.23
C THR A 132 -8.42 -7.83 1.64
N GLY A 133 -8.96 -6.97 2.49
CA GLY A 133 -9.22 -7.41 3.85
C GLY A 133 -9.62 -6.30 4.81
N ILE A 134 -9.77 -6.71 6.06
CA ILE A 134 -10.19 -5.87 7.18
C ILE A 134 -9.33 -6.13 8.41
N ASN A 135 -9.44 -5.20 9.35
CA ASN A 135 -8.81 -5.28 10.65
C ASN A 135 -9.69 -6.07 11.64
N ASN A 136 -9.06 -6.60 12.67
CA ASN A 136 -9.75 -7.17 13.80
C ASN A 136 -9.02 -6.84 15.12
N LYS A 137 -9.56 -7.32 16.25
CA LYS A 137 -8.97 -7.07 17.58
C LYS A 137 -7.57 -7.64 17.78
N TYR A 138 -7.08 -8.50 16.90
CA TYR A 138 -5.75 -9.11 16.97
C TYR A 138 -4.72 -8.40 16.09
N GLY A 139 -5.16 -7.58 15.11
CA GLY A 139 -4.26 -6.82 14.25
C GLY A 139 -4.88 -6.34 12.95
N LYS A 140 -4.08 -5.60 12.19
CA LYS A 140 -4.48 -5.09 10.87
C LYS A 140 -4.42 -6.19 9.81
N ASN A 141 -5.37 -6.17 8.86
CA ASN A 141 -5.40 -6.98 7.63
C ASN A 141 -5.36 -8.51 7.84
N LEU A 142 -5.80 -9.01 9.00
CA LEU A 142 -5.75 -10.44 9.32
C LEU A 142 -6.93 -11.24 8.76
N ILE A 143 -7.99 -10.58 8.34
CA ILE A 143 -9.16 -11.19 7.71
C ILE A 143 -9.27 -10.64 6.29
N GLY A 144 -9.29 -11.51 5.29
CA GLY A 144 -9.35 -11.06 3.91
C GLY A 144 -9.28 -12.19 2.89
N ALA A 145 -9.10 -11.79 1.64
CA ALA A 145 -8.97 -12.69 0.51
C ALA A 145 -7.97 -12.15 -0.52
N PHE A 146 -7.35 -13.04 -1.28
CA PHE A 146 -6.70 -12.69 -2.54
C PHE A 146 -7.79 -12.61 -3.61
N HIS A 147 -8.22 -11.41 -3.93
CA HIS A 147 -9.26 -11.13 -4.94
C HIS A 147 -8.80 -9.98 -5.84
N PRO A 148 -8.13 -10.28 -6.96
CA PRO A 148 -7.63 -9.24 -7.85
C PRO A 148 -8.75 -8.46 -8.53
N PRO A 149 -8.59 -7.13 -8.75
CA PRO A 149 -9.57 -6.33 -9.47
C PRO A 149 -9.60 -6.70 -10.97
N ARG A 150 -10.69 -6.34 -11.66
CA ARG A 150 -10.78 -6.46 -13.11
C ARG A 150 -10.08 -5.34 -13.86
N ALA A 151 -9.93 -4.19 -13.22
CA ALA A 151 -9.14 -3.06 -13.70
C ALA A 151 -8.81 -2.11 -12.55
N VAL A 152 -7.73 -1.35 -12.70
CA VAL A 152 -7.39 -0.21 -11.85
C VAL A 152 -7.25 1.02 -12.74
N HIS A 153 -7.94 2.11 -12.37
CA HIS A 153 -7.95 3.37 -13.11
C HIS A 153 -7.29 4.46 -12.26
N ILE A 154 -6.04 4.73 -12.52
CA ILE A 154 -5.21 5.69 -11.78
C ILE A 154 -5.21 7.01 -12.52
N ASP A 155 -5.87 8.02 -11.97
CA ASP A 155 -5.78 9.39 -12.45
C ASP A 155 -5.07 10.24 -11.39
N PRO A 156 -3.91 10.82 -11.72
CA PRO A 156 -3.20 11.70 -10.78
C PRO A 156 -3.99 12.95 -10.39
N ILE A 157 -5.04 13.33 -11.11
CA ILE A 157 -5.88 14.50 -10.80
C ILE A 157 -6.52 14.39 -9.41
N PHE A 158 -6.85 13.16 -8.97
CA PHE A 158 -7.42 12.91 -7.65
C PHE A 158 -6.49 13.30 -6.51
N LEU A 159 -5.18 13.40 -6.78
CA LEU A 159 -4.17 13.80 -5.79
C LEU A 159 -4.14 15.32 -5.54
N ASN A 160 -4.78 16.13 -6.37
CA ASN A 160 -4.84 17.59 -6.18
C ASN A 160 -5.57 17.99 -4.87
N THR A 161 -6.43 17.12 -4.37
CA THR A 161 -7.17 17.35 -3.12
C THR A 161 -6.56 16.59 -1.93
N LEU A 162 -5.51 15.79 -2.20
CA LEU A 162 -4.87 14.96 -1.17
C LEU A 162 -4.03 15.83 -0.23
N PRO A 163 -4.19 15.72 1.10
CA PRO A 163 -3.33 16.42 2.04
C PRO A 163 -1.85 16.05 1.80
N LYS A 164 -0.96 17.06 1.92
CA LYS A 164 0.49 16.87 1.70
C LYS A 164 1.09 15.74 2.55
N ARG A 165 0.59 15.53 3.76
CA ARG A 165 1.04 14.46 4.66
C ARG A 165 0.73 13.08 4.08
N GLU A 166 -0.48 12.89 3.55
CA GLU A 166 -0.89 11.65 2.88
C GLU A 166 -0.14 11.42 1.56
N PHE A 167 0.13 12.50 0.80
CA PHE A 167 0.95 12.42 -0.40
C PHE A 167 2.34 11.89 -0.07
N LYS A 168 3.00 12.45 0.95
CA LYS A 168 4.33 12.00 1.40
C LYS A 168 4.32 10.53 1.84
N ALA A 169 3.27 10.08 2.51
CA ALA A 169 3.12 8.67 2.88
C ALA A 169 3.15 7.74 1.65
N GLY A 170 2.53 8.15 0.54
CA GLY A 170 2.64 7.42 -0.73
C GLY A 170 4.03 7.45 -1.34
N VAL A 171 4.77 8.57 -1.22
CA VAL A 171 6.15 8.68 -1.70
C VAL A 171 7.08 7.71 -0.97
N ALA A 172 6.88 7.46 0.33
CA ALA A 172 7.66 6.46 1.06
C ALA A 172 7.60 5.08 0.40
N GLU A 173 6.42 4.68 -0.11
CA GLU A 173 6.24 3.42 -0.81
C GLU A 173 6.91 3.39 -2.20
N MET A 174 7.01 4.53 -2.88
CA MET A 174 7.77 4.65 -4.13
C MET A 174 9.27 4.46 -3.87
N ILE A 175 9.82 5.15 -2.87
CA ILE A 175 11.23 5.04 -2.45
C ILE A 175 11.54 3.60 -2.01
N LYS A 176 10.68 2.98 -1.22
CA LYS A 176 10.80 1.58 -0.79
C LYS A 176 11.03 0.64 -1.97
N LYS A 177 10.17 0.75 -3.00
CA LYS A 177 10.26 -0.10 -4.19
C LYS A 177 11.53 0.18 -5.00
N ALA A 178 11.90 1.43 -5.13
CA ALA A 178 13.12 1.82 -5.84
C ALA A 178 14.37 1.21 -5.16
N VAL A 179 14.47 1.31 -3.83
CA VAL A 179 15.59 0.77 -3.05
C VAL A 179 15.71 -0.74 -3.19
N CYS A 180 14.60 -1.48 -3.13
CA CYS A 180 14.64 -2.94 -3.12
C CYS A 180 14.63 -3.58 -4.50
N PHE A 181 14.12 -2.92 -5.55
CA PHE A 181 13.84 -3.60 -6.80
C PHE A 181 14.41 -2.92 -8.05
N ASP A 182 14.76 -1.62 -8.00
CA ASP A 182 15.13 -0.90 -9.20
C ASP A 182 16.05 0.30 -8.90
N ALA A 183 17.36 0.09 -9.03
CA ALA A 183 18.37 1.14 -8.84
C ALA A 183 18.25 2.30 -9.84
N ASP A 184 17.75 2.06 -11.05
CA ASP A 184 17.57 3.13 -12.03
C ASP A 184 16.34 3.97 -11.73
N TYR A 185 15.28 3.36 -11.16
CA TYR A 185 14.16 4.11 -10.63
C TYR A 185 14.57 4.95 -9.42
N PHE A 186 15.46 4.44 -8.56
CA PHE A 186 16.01 5.22 -7.45
C PHE A 186 16.75 6.46 -7.95
N LYS A 187 17.68 6.33 -8.90
CA LYS A 187 18.40 7.45 -9.55
C LYS A 187 17.44 8.43 -10.24
N TRP A 188 16.37 7.88 -10.83
CA TRP A 188 15.34 8.71 -11.46
C TRP A 188 14.61 9.56 -10.42
N LEU A 189 14.26 9.02 -9.25
CA LEU A 189 13.63 9.76 -8.15
C LEU A 189 14.55 10.84 -7.56
N GLU A 190 15.87 10.62 -7.54
CA GLU A 190 16.85 11.63 -7.11
C GLU A 190 16.91 12.84 -8.07
N SER A 191 16.66 12.62 -9.35
CA SER A 191 16.88 13.64 -10.40
C SER A 191 15.59 14.25 -10.97
N HIS A 192 14.42 13.70 -10.66
CA HIS A 192 13.14 14.15 -11.20
C HIS A 192 12.15 14.44 -10.07
N PRO A 193 11.91 15.72 -9.75
CA PRO A 193 10.90 16.11 -8.77
C PRO A 193 9.53 15.54 -9.14
N LEU A 194 8.89 14.85 -8.20
CA LEU A 194 7.61 14.15 -8.45
C LEU A 194 6.48 15.12 -8.80
N GLU A 195 6.53 16.36 -8.31
CA GLU A 195 5.53 17.39 -8.63
C GLU A 195 5.44 17.68 -10.14
N GLN A 196 6.54 17.49 -10.88
CA GLN A 196 6.62 17.72 -12.32
C GLN A 196 6.50 16.42 -13.14
N HIS A 197 6.74 15.27 -12.51
CA HIS A 197 6.87 13.98 -13.17
C HIS A 197 6.00 12.88 -12.55
N LEU A 198 4.89 13.27 -11.90
CA LEU A 198 4.10 12.40 -11.04
C LEU A 198 3.56 11.15 -11.76
N GLU A 199 2.99 11.32 -12.95
CA GLU A 199 2.41 10.21 -13.72
C GLU A 199 3.48 9.15 -14.08
N MET A 200 4.66 9.59 -14.49
CA MET A 200 5.79 8.69 -14.77
C MET A 200 6.31 8.02 -13.50
N GLY A 201 6.38 8.73 -12.38
CA GLY A 201 6.76 8.18 -11.08
C GLY A 201 5.80 7.09 -10.63
N ILE A 202 4.49 7.34 -10.74
CA ILE A 202 3.44 6.34 -10.45
C ILE A 202 3.61 5.13 -11.38
N TYR A 203 3.75 5.34 -12.69
CA TYR A 203 3.92 4.26 -13.65
C TYR A 203 5.10 3.34 -13.31
N LYS A 204 6.28 3.91 -13.03
CA LYS A 204 7.48 3.14 -12.66
C LYS A 204 7.26 2.34 -11.37
N SER A 205 6.64 2.97 -10.36
CA SER A 205 6.33 2.31 -9.09
C SER A 205 5.35 1.13 -9.26
N VAL A 206 4.29 1.32 -10.04
CA VAL A 206 3.30 0.29 -10.33
C VAL A 206 3.90 -0.83 -11.20
N ALA A 207 4.76 -0.51 -12.17
CA ALA A 207 5.44 -1.49 -13.01
C ALA A 207 6.34 -2.43 -12.19
N ILE A 208 7.03 -1.91 -11.18
CA ILE A 208 7.81 -2.73 -10.24
C ILE A 208 6.86 -3.68 -9.49
N LYS A 209 5.77 -3.14 -8.91
CA LYS A 209 4.84 -3.98 -8.15
C LYS A 209 4.18 -5.05 -9.03
N ALA A 210 3.80 -4.71 -10.25
CA ALA A 210 3.24 -5.65 -11.22
C ALA A 210 4.19 -6.82 -11.49
N LYS A 211 5.48 -6.54 -11.71
CA LYS A 211 6.51 -7.58 -11.89
C LYS A 211 6.65 -8.47 -10.66
N VAL A 212 6.67 -7.86 -9.47
CA VAL A 212 6.81 -8.59 -8.20
C VAL A 212 5.60 -9.48 -7.94
N VAL A 213 4.38 -8.99 -8.20
CA VAL A 213 3.14 -9.78 -8.06
C VAL A 213 3.10 -10.94 -9.06
N ALA A 214 3.53 -10.72 -10.30
CA ALA A 214 3.59 -11.77 -11.31
C ALA A 214 4.55 -12.91 -10.93
N LEU A 215 5.64 -12.61 -10.24
CA LEU A 215 6.61 -13.59 -9.76
C LEU A 215 6.16 -14.30 -8.48
N ASP A 216 5.39 -13.60 -7.63
CA ASP A 216 5.04 -14.07 -6.29
C ASP A 216 3.72 -13.43 -5.82
N GLU A 217 2.62 -14.04 -6.20
CA GLU A 217 1.29 -13.54 -5.86
C GLU A 217 1.00 -13.60 -4.35
N ARG A 218 1.53 -14.63 -3.65
CA ARG A 218 1.19 -14.94 -2.26
C ARG A 218 2.19 -14.46 -1.21
N GLU A 219 3.31 -13.89 -1.65
CA GLU A 219 4.35 -13.36 -0.75
C GLU A 219 5.15 -14.44 0.01
N ASP A 220 5.49 -15.51 -0.71
CA ASP A 220 6.35 -16.57 -0.19
C ASP A 220 7.80 -16.43 -0.70
N GLY A 221 8.11 -15.43 -1.53
CA GLY A 221 9.40 -15.23 -2.19
C GLY A 221 9.75 -13.76 -2.43
N PRO A 222 10.03 -13.33 -3.69
CA PRO A 222 10.50 -11.98 -3.99
C PRO A 222 9.60 -10.84 -3.51
N ARG A 223 8.29 -11.08 -3.36
CA ARG A 223 7.34 -10.09 -2.86
C ARG A 223 7.64 -9.66 -1.42
N MET A 224 8.38 -10.45 -0.65
CA MET A 224 8.84 -10.07 0.69
C MET A 224 9.65 -8.76 0.69
N GLY A 225 10.34 -8.42 -0.41
CA GLY A 225 11.05 -7.14 -0.54
C GLY A 225 10.17 -5.91 -0.37
N LEU A 226 8.85 -6.03 -0.61
CA LEU A 226 7.89 -4.97 -0.33
C LEU A 226 7.71 -4.70 1.18
N ASN A 227 8.22 -5.56 2.05
CA ASN A 227 8.22 -5.37 3.50
C ASN A 227 9.50 -4.68 4.04
N TYR A 228 10.37 -4.16 3.17
CA TYR A 228 11.49 -3.32 3.60
C TYR A 228 10.99 -2.14 4.44
N GLY A 229 11.53 -2.00 5.64
CA GLY A 229 11.11 -1.03 6.64
C GLY A 229 9.87 -1.45 7.47
N HIS A 230 9.05 -2.40 7.00
CA HIS A 230 7.76 -2.72 7.63
C HIS A 230 7.90 -3.39 9.00
N THR A 231 8.90 -4.23 9.23
CA THR A 231 9.13 -4.86 10.55
C THR A 231 9.26 -3.79 11.64
N PHE A 232 10.02 -2.72 11.37
CA PHE A 232 10.14 -1.60 12.29
C PHE A 232 8.89 -0.72 12.29
N ALA A 233 8.30 -0.47 11.11
CA ALA A 233 7.10 0.36 10.98
C ALA A 233 5.92 -0.18 11.80
N HIS A 234 5.66 -1.48 11.77
CA HIS A 234 4.58 -2.10 12.55
C HIS A 234 4.79 -1.93 14.06
N ALA A 235 6.03 -2.00 14.56
CA ALA A 235 6.34 -1.73 15.96
C ALA A 235 6.11 -0.24 16.30
N ILE A 236 6.47 0.68 15.39
CA ILE A 236 6.23 2.13 15.54
C ILE A 236 4.72 2.43 15.55
N GLU A 237 3.96 1.88 14.59
CA GLU A 237 2.51 2.05 14.52
C GLU A 237 1.82 1.54 15.78
N LYS A 238 2.25 0.38 16.28
CA LYS A 238 1.72 -0.22 17.50
C LYS A 238 2.03 0.62 18.73
N ALA A 239 3.28 1.09 18.88
CA ALA A 239 3.69 1.97 19.97
C ALA A 239 2.90 3.29 19.99
N GLY A 240 2.53 3.82 18.82
CA GLY A 240 1.68 5.00 18.64
C GLY A 240 0.16 4.71 18.64
N ALA A 241 -0.26 3.52 19.07
CA ALA A 241 -1.67 3.09 19.02
C ALA A 241 -2.33 3.32 17.65
N TYR A 242 -1.57 3.18 16.57
CA TYR A 242 -1.98 3.38 15.17
C TYR A 242 -2.52 4.78 14.81
N SER A 243 -2.27 5.78 15.65
CA SER A 243 -2.82 7.13 15.48
C SER A 243 -1.76 8.23 15.34
N THR A 244 -0.53 7.99 15.76
CA THR A 244 0.53 9.01 15.80
C THR A 244 1.17 9.23 14.44
N HIS A 245 1.45 8.15 13.72
CA HIS A 245 2.10 8.17 12.41
C HIS A 245 1.18 7.57 11.36
N LEU A 246 1.18 8.16 10.15
CA LEU A 246 0.63 7.50 8.97
C LEU A 246 1.50 6.30 8.61
N HIS A 247 0.91 5.31 7.93
CA HIS A 247 1.63 4.10 7.51
C HIS A 247 2.95 4.42 6.78
N GLY A 248 2.92 5.25 5.75
CA GLY A 248 4.13 5.62 5.01
C GLY A 248 5.16 6.42 5.83
N GLU A 249 4.73 7.17 6.85
CA GLU A 249 5.65 7.83 7.80
C GLU A 249 6.37 6.79 8.65
N ALA A 250 5.64 5.83 9.21
CA ALA A 250 6.23 4.72 9.96
C ALA A 250 7.17 3.88 9.08
N VAL A 251 6.79 3.64 7.82
CA VAL A 251 7.64 2.93 6.84
C VAL A 251 8.92 3.73 6.54
N ALA A 252 8.86 5.05 6.40
CA ALA A 252 10.04 5.90 6.17
C ALA A 252 11.02 5.83 7.34
N ILE A 253 10.52 5.93 8.59
CA ILE A 253 11.34 5.74 9.79
C ILE A 253 11.91 4.31 9.83
N GLY A 254 11.08 3.32 9.56
CA GLY A 254 11.46 1.91 9.53
C GLY A 254 12.52 1.60 8.45
N MET A 255 12.47 2.25 7.29
CA MET A 255 13.52 2.14 6.28
C MET A 255 14.86 2.67 6.78
N GLN A 256 14.88 3.79 7.50
CA GLN A 256 16.12 4.33 8.08
C GLN A 256 16.71 3.38 9.14
N MET A 257 15.86 2.77 9.98
CA MET A 257 16.27 1.74 10.94
C MET A 257 16.82 0.49 10.24
N ALA A 258 16.16 0.03 9.18
CA ALA A 258 16.63 -1.09 8.37
C ALA A 258 17.96 -0.78 7.67
N ASN A 259 18.15 0.45 7.19
CA ASN A 259 19.42 0.90 6.61
C ASN A 259 20.57 0.90 7.65
N ALA A 260 20.30 1.35 8.88
CA ALA A 260 21.29 1.32 9.94
C ALA A 260 21.69 -0.11 10.28
N LEU A 261 20.73 -1.03 10.31
CA LEU A 261 21.00 -2.45 10.55
C LEU A 261 21.76 -3.07 9.36
N ALA A 262 21.36 -2.77 8.12
CA ALA A 262 22.06 -3.24 6.92
C ALA A 262 23.52 -2.76 6.86
N LEU A 263 23.77 -1.49 7.19
CA LEU A 263 25.12 -0.93 7.31
C LEU A 263 25.94 -1.67 8.37
N LYS A 264 25.35 -1.92 9.54
CA LYS A 264 26.01 -2.65 10.64
C LYS A 264 26.39 -4.08 10.26
N LEU A 265 25.62 -4.70 9.37
CA LEU A 265 25.87 -6.05 8.88
C LEU A 265 26.74 -6.08 7.60
N GLY A 266 27.22 -4.92 7.10
CA GLY A 266 28.02 -4.85 5.87
C GLY A 266 27.23 -5.13 4.58
N LEU A 267 25.92 -5.03 4.61
CA LEU A 267 25.02 -5.23 3.46
C LEU A 267 24.80 -3.94 2.65
N LEU A 268 25.02 -2.79 3.28
CA LEU A 268 24.82 -1.48 2.69
C LEU A 268 26.05 -0.62 2.97
N GLU A 269 26.48 0.15 1.98
CA GLU A 269 27.57 1.12 2.11
C GLU A 269 27.05 2.44 2.69
N GLN A 270 27.95 3.18 3.37
CA GLN A 270 27.61 4.45 4.01
C GLN A 270 27.05 5.48 2.99
N ASP A 271 27.69 5.63 1.84
CA ASP A 271 27.24 6.52 0.76
C ASP A 271 25.82 6.20 0.30
N THR A 272 25.52 4.91 0.10
CA THR A 272 24.18 4.49 -0.31
C THR A 272 23.15 4.77 0.77
N LYS A 273 23.48 4.56 2.05
CA LYS A 273 22.60 4.92 3.18
C LYS A 273 22.31 6.42 3.18
N GLU A 274 23.32 7.25 2.99
CA GLU A 274 23.19 8.72 2.97
C GLU A 274 22.34 9.19 1.79
N ARG A 275 22.47 8.60 0.62
CA ARG A 275 21.62 8.87 -0.53
C ARG A 275 20.15 8.53 -0.27
N ILE A 276 19.86 7.38 0.33
CA ILE A 276 18.48 7.00 0.70
C ILE A 276 17.93 8.01 1.71
N GLN A 277 18.70 8.40 2.70
CA GLN A 277 18.29 9.40 3.68
C GLN A 277 18.05 10.76 3.03
N ALA A 278 18.93 11.23 2.15
CA ALA A 278 18.77 12.48 1.42
C ALA A 278 17.49 12.50 0.58
N LEU A 279 17.17 11.38 -0.08
CA LEU A 279 15.92 11.27 -0.84
C LEU A 279 14.68 11.32 0.07
N LEU A 280 14.71 10.66 1.22
CA LEU A 280 13.65 10.77 2.22
C LEU A 280 13.50 12.21 2.74
N GLN A 281 14.60 12.91 3.01
CA GLN A 281 14.63 14.32 3.44
C GLN A 281 14.02 15.25 2.39
N THR A 282 14.33 15.04 1.11
CA THR A 282 13.78 15.84 0.00
C THR A 282 12.25 15.86 0.02
N TYR A 283 11.62 14.77 0.40
CA TYR A 283 10.16 14.67 0.54
C TYR A 283 9.64 14.92 1.97
N GLY A 284 10.53 15.32 2.91
CA GLY A 284 10.17 15.58 4.32
C GLY A 284 9.66 14.33 5.03
N LEU A 285 10.29 13.19 4.75
CA LEU A 285 10.05 11.87 5.34
C LEU A 285 11.18 11.48 6.34
N ASP A 286 12.14 12.37 6.58
CA ASP A 286 13.13 12.24 7.65
C ASP A 286 12.51 12.70 8.98
N LEU A 287 11.63 11.88 9.52
CA LEU A 287 10.84 12.21 10.69
C LEU A 287 11.56 11.82 11.98
N PRO A 288 11.52 12.66 13.02
CA PRO A 288 12.09 12.31 14.30
C PRO A 288 11.30 11.17 14.96
N TYR A 289 12.00 10.19 15.49
CA TYR A 289 11.42 9.12 16.29
C TYR A 289 12.36 8.73 17.42
N ARG A 290 11.82 8.38 18.57
CA ARG A 290 12.61 7.89 19.72
C ARG A 290 11.97 6.62 20.28
N ILE A 291 12.76 5.61 20.47
CA ILE A 291 12.36 4.36 21.13
C ILE A 291 12.41 4.62 22.65
N ALA A 292 11.24 4.68 23.28
CA ALA A 292 11.15 4.95 24.72
C ALA A 292 11.72 3.80 25.58
N ASN A 293 11.54 2.56 25.14
CA ASN A 293 12.06 1.36 25.80
C ASN A 293 12.40 0.30 24.74
N PHE A 294 13.67 -0.04 24.63
CA PHE A 294 14.14 -0.98 23.61
C PHE A 294 13.60 -2.39 23.79
N GLU A 295 13.50 -2.89 25.01
CA GLU A 295 13.03 -4.27 25.28
C GLU A 295 11.54 -4.43 24.85
N SER A 296 10.71 -3.44 25.15
CA SER A 296 9.33 -3.42 24.71
C SER A 296 9.23 -3.34 23.17
N PHE A 297 10.02 -2.44 22.56
CA PHE A 297 10.08 -2.30 21.10
C PHE A 297 10.54 -3.59 20.41
N TYR A 298 11.58 -4.24 20.93
CA TYR A 298 12.08 -5.51 20.41
C TYR A 298 11.06 -6.64 20.55
N LYS A 299 10.29 -6.66 21.63
CA LYS A 299 9.19 -7.60 21.80
C LYS A 299 8.09 -7.38 20.73
N ASP A 300 7.82 -6.14 20.39
CA ASP A 300 6.85 -5.83 19.32
C ASP A 300 7.35 -6.28 17.94
N LEU A 301 8.66 -6.13 17.64
CA LEU A 301 9.28 -6.73 16.44
C LEU A 301 9.10 -8.24 16.39
N GLN A 302 9.14 -8.91 17.55
CA GLN A 302 8.93 -10.36 17.63
C GLN A 302 7.50 -10.80 17.35
N MET A 303 6.50 -9.95 17.56
CA MET A 303 5.10 -10.29 17.33
C MET A 303 4.72 -10.32 15.83
N ASP A 304 5.51 -9.69 14.97
CA ASP A 304 5.34 -9.68 13.50
C ASP A 304 5.76 -11.02 12.84
N LYS A 305 5.87 -12.09 13.62
CA LYS A 305 6.36 -13.41 13.15
C LYS A 305 5.33 -14.15 12.31
N LYS A 306 5.63 -14.39 11.04
CA LYS A 306 4.82 -15.29 10.19
C LYS A 306 5.00 -16.79 10.54
N ASN A 307 6.11 -17.23 11.20
CA ASN A 307 6.43 -18.66 11.40
C ASN A 307 7.17 -19.03 12.71
N ASN A 308 6.93 -18.35 13.82
CA ASN A 308 7.35 -18.77 15.19
C ASN A 308 8.83 -18.99 15.53
N LYS A 309 9.82 -18.71 14.68
CA LYS A 309 11.22 -19.04 14.99
C LYS A 309 12.16 -17.85 15.22
N SER A 310 12.09 -16.80 14.38
CA SER A 310 12.95 -15.63 14.51
C SER A 310 12.33 -14.41 13.80
N ILE A 311 12.80 -13.20 14.12
CA ILE A 311 12.41 -12.00 13.38
C ILE A 311 13.05 -12.09 12.00
N CYS A 312 12.27 -11.90 10.94
CA CYS A 312 12.77 -11.76 9.58
C CYS A 312 12.85 -10.27 9.22
N PHE A 313 14.06 -9.76 9.06
CA PHE A 313 14.31 -8.40 8.62
C PHE A 313 14.51 -8.37 7.10
N ILE A 314 13.74 -7.55 6.41
CA ILE A 314 13.99 -7.25 5.00
C ILE A 314 14.93 -6.04 4.95
N LEU A 315 16.16 -6.29 4.50
CA LEU A 315 17.25 -5.33 4.50
C LEU A 315 17.72 -5.03 3.07
N PRO A 316 18.06 -3.77 2.74
CA PRO A 316 18.65 -3.46 1.44
C PRO A 316 20.05 -4.05 1.32
N LYS A 317 20.35 -4.58 0.12
CA LYS A 317 21.70 -5.04 -0.26
C LYS A 317 22.18 -4.22 -1.45
N GLY A 318 22.70 -3.02 -1.18
CA GLY A 318 22.87 -1.98 -2.19
C GLY A 318 21.51 -1.44 -2.68
N LEU A 319 21.51 -0.77 -3.84
CA LEU A 319 20.30 -0.31 -4.51
C LEU A 319 19.78 -1.35 -5.51
N GLY A 320 18.46 -1.48 -5.59
CA GLY A 320 17.78 -2.41 -6.50
C GLY A 320 17.77 -3.87 -6.02
N ASN A 321 18.29 -4.15 -4.82
CA ASN A 321 18.34 -5.50 -4.24
C ASN A 321 18.06 -5.49 -2.74
N PHE A 322 17.60 -6.63 -2.24
CA PHE A 322 17.33 -6.84 -0.83
C PHE A 322 17.70 -8.27 -0.40
N VAL A 323 17.74 -8.48 0.89
CA VAL A 323 17.90 -9.81 1.51
C VAL A 323 16.93 -9.94 2.68
N ALA A 324 16.34 -11.12 2.83
CA ALA A 324 15.63 -11.51 4.04
C ALA A 324 16.65 -12.11 5.03
N GLN A 325 16.79 -11.50 6.19
CA GLN A 325 17.79 -11.88 7.19
C GLN A 325 17.11 -12.28 8.50
N GLU A 326 17.32 -13.51 8.91
CA GLU A 326 16.81 -14.05 10.17
C GLU A 326 17.94 -14.30 11.17
N GLY A 327 17.59 -14.47 12.45
CA GLY A 327 18.54 -14.88 13.49
C GLY A 327 19.55 -13.79 13.89
N ILE A 328 19.26 -12.53 13.61
CA ILE A 328 20.14 -11.43 14.05
C ILE A 328 20.05 -11.29 15.57
N ASP A 329 21.23 -11.27 16.23
CA ASP A 329 21.32 -11.08 17.67
C ASP A 329 20.73 -9.74 18.12
N GLN A 330 19.97 -9.75 19.22
CA GLN A 330 19.30 -8.56 19.77
C GLN A 330 20.27 -7.40 20.03
N ASN A 331 21.51 -7.70 20.50
CA ASN A 331 22.52 -6.66 20.77
C ASN A 331 23.01 -6.00 19.47
N ILE A 332 23.02 -6.74 18.34
CA ILE A 332 23.37 -6.15 17.03
C ILE A 332 22.28 -5.18 16.61
N VAL A 333 21.01 -5.58 16.75
CA VAL A 333 19.85 -4.71 16.46
C VAL A 333 19.90 -3.47 17.36
N GLN A 334 20.10 -3.62 18.66
CA GLN A 334 20.18 -2.51 19.60
C GLN A 334 21.30 -1.52 19.23
N LYS A 335 22.49 -2.04 18.92
CA LYS A 335 23.62 -1.21 18.47
C LYS A 335 23.35 -0.48 17.16
N ALA A 336 22.65 -1.12 16.22
CA ALA A 336 22.25 -0.48 14.97
C ALA A 336 21.24 0.66 15.20
N LEU A 337 20.34 0.50 16.18
CA LEU A 337 19.29 1.48 16.51
C LEU A 337 19.73 2.54 17.54
N HIS A 338 21.02 2.63 17.87
CA HIS A 338 21.52 3.54 18.92
C HIS A 338 21.05 5.00 18.73
N ALA A 339 20.95 5.48 17.48
CA ALA A 339 20.50 6.85 17.18
C ALA A 339 19.04 7.13 17.55
N TRP A 340 18.24 6.10 17.78
CA TRP A 340 16.82 6.21 18.17
C TRP A 340 16.56 5.89 19.65
N LEU A 341 17.57 5.48 20.39
CA LEU A 341 17.51 5.22 21.83
C LEU A 341 17.81 6.50 22.62
#